data_f8d6ffb1e76ccfca0f22cf2993b86327
#
_entry.id   f8d6ffb1e76ccfca0f22cf2993b86327
#
_cell.length_a   1.000
_cell.length_b   1.000
_cell.length_c   1.000
_cell.angle_alpha   90.00
_cell.angle_beta   90.00
_cell.angle_gamma   90.00
#
_symmetry.space_group_name_H-M   'P 1'
#
loop_
_entity.id
_entity.type
_entity.pdbx_description
1 polymer ?
#
loop_
_entity_poly.entity_id
_entity_poly.type
_entity_poly.pdbx_seq_one_letter_code
_entity_poly.pdbx_strand_id
1 'polypeptide(L)'
;VSDILKNHHDLSRRGFLAGAGGALLLAGDAAGDAGDARVAQVMAGSIGIDMHNHVYPAGTEPHPQRGQPPRMEEKQQQGPELSLDEELKRSGLTAVCASFVLDFAQNDKPGDARDNFLRWLTAIDAQLDKGHLRRALNLKDLQAAHKNNKPTIVQTVEGAHFIEGRLERVEEVYKRGVRDLQLLHERDDMVSPLGDTNTAVAHLGGLTAFGAEVVKECNRLEILVDLAHASNETVLGALKVATRPLIVSHTSLDTFTGANLKMAEMMKPRLISKEHAKVVADAGGVIGVWTHLADSLKDFVASIKAMVVDAVGVEHVGIGSDTDLLSARVGQGTNKAWTGTTGGFFRAVVGEMLAQGFTPEEIGKIGGGNFCRVFGKAVTAIK
;
A
#
# COMPACT_ATOMS: atom_id res chain seq x y z
N VAL A 1 -33.29 27.89 73.74
CA VAL A 1 -32.83 26.56 73.36
C VAL A 1 -33.36 26.29 71.96
N SER A 2 -32.81 26.89 70.94
CA SER A 2 -32.94 26.52 69.54
C SER A 2 -32.19 27.58 68.74
N ASP A 3 -30.96 27.37 68.44
CA ASP A 3 -30.25 28.05 67.29
C ASP A 3 -28.74 27.84 67.42
N ILE A 4 -28.32 26.62 67.40
CA ILE A 4 -26.90 26.24 67.08
C ILE A 4 -26.90 24.85 66.48
N LEU A 5 -27.31 24.72 65.25
CA LEU A 5 -27.02 23.53 64.35
C LEU A 5 -27.49 23.79 62.95
N LYS A 6 -26.98 24.84 62.30
CA LYS A 6 -27.07 24.98 60.83
C LYS A 6 -25.83 25.73 60.35
N ASN A 7 -24.71 25.05 60.14
CA ASN A 7 -23.62 25.54 59.32
C ASN A 7 -22.42 24.56 59.33
N HIS A 8 -22.64 23.33 58.94
CA HIS A 8 -21.51 22.40 58.64
C HIS A 8 -21.89 21.31 57.61
N HIS A 9 -22.42 21.69 56.48
CA HIS A 9 -22.58 20.69 55.37
C HIS A 9 -22.58 21.31 53.97
N ASP A 10 -21.71 22.27 53.65
CA ASP A 10 -21.67 22.78 52.27
C ASP A 10 -20.26 23.03 51.69
N LEU A 11 -19.22 22.48 52.32
CA LEU A 11 -17.84 22.65 51.79
C LEU A 11 -17.17 21.38 51.28
N SER A 12 -17.81 20.19 51.40
CA SER A 12 -17.12 18.94 51.01
C SER A 12 -17.47 18.40 49.62
N ARG A 13 -18.60 18.80 48.99
CA ARG A 13 -19.01 18.27 47.68
C ARG A 13 -18.51 19.05 46.49
N ARG A 14 -18.31 20.35 46.59
CA ARG A 14 -17.76 21.15 45.46
C ARG A 14 -16.25 21.06 45.32
N GLY A 15 -15.52 20.88 46.41
CA GLY A 15 -14.07 20.69 46.38
C GLY A 15 -13.64 19.32 45.80
N PHE A 16 -14.45 18.27 46.06
CA PHE A 16 -14.12 16.92 45.59
C PHE A 16 -14.38 16.72 44.08
N LEU A 17 -15.39 17.39 43.52
CA LEU A 17 -15.68 17.33 42.07
C LEU A 17 -14.71 18.18 41.24
N ALA A 18 -14.15 19.26 41.77
CA ALA A 18 -13.14 20.05 41.08
C ALA A 18 -11.77 19.36 41.08
N GLY A 19 -11.42 18.64 42.16
CA GLY A 19 -10.16 17.89 42.24
C GLY A 19 -10.14 16.61 41.38
N ALA A 20 -11.26 15.90 41.29
CA ALA A 20 -11.37 14.69 40.50
C ALA A 20 -11.45 14.98 38.98
N GLY A 21 -12.12 16.06 38.57
CA GLY A 21 -12.19 16.48 37.16
C GLY A 21 -10.86 17.01 36.66
N GLY A 22 -10.11 17.77 37.48
CA GLY A 22 -8.78 18.26 37.09
C GLY A 22 -7.72 17.16 36.98
N ALA A 23 -7.77 16.15 37.86
CA ALA A 23 -6.85 15.02 37.80
C ALA A 23 -7.14 14.08 36.62
N LEU A 24 -8.43 13.90 36.23
CA LEU A 24 -8.78 13.12 35.04
C LEU A 24 -8.39 13.84 33.73
N LEU A 25 -8.54 15.15 33.63
CA LEU A 25 -8.13 15.93 32.48
C LEU A 25 -6.60 15.95 32.34
N LEU A 26 -5.87 16.17 33.44
CA LEU A 26 -4.39 16.13 33.41
C LEU A 26 -3.83 14.72 33.13
N ALA A 27 -4.50 13.66 33.60
CA ALA A 27 -4.10 12.29 33.30
C ALA A 27 -4.44 11.91 31.84
N GLY A 28 -5.52 12.44 31.28
CA GLY A 28 -5.88 12.26 29.87
C GLY A 28 -4.90 12.94 28.94
N ASP A 29 -4.54 14.19 29.21
CA ASP A 29 -3.57 14.93 28.39
C ASP A 29 -2.16 14.32 28.48
N ALA A 30 -1.71 13.95 29.68
CA ALA A 30 -0.40 13.30 29.87
C ALA A 30 -0.33 11.90 29.21
N ALA A 31 -1.41 11.15 29.18
CA ALA A 31 -1.49 9.85 28.49
C ALA A 31 -1.53 10.03 26.96
N GLY A 32 -2.22 11.07 26.47
CA GLY A 32 -2.24 11.45 25.05
C GLY A 32 -0.84 11.86 24.58
N ASP A 33 -0.16 12.74 25.29
CA ASP A 33 1.19 13.20 24.98
C ASP A 33 2.21 12.05 25.00
N ALA A 34 2.12 11.14 25.97
CA ALA A 34 2.99 9.96 26.06
C ALA A 34 2.74 8.97 24.89
N GLY A 35 1.48 8.78 24.47
CA GLY A 35 1.10 7.99 23.31
C GLY A 35 1.66 8.58 22.02
N ASP A 36 1.52 9.87 21.83
CA ASP A 36 2.04 10.61 20.68
C ASP A 36 3.56 10.59 20.60
N ALA A 37 4.26 10.72 21.72
CA ALA A 37 5.71 10.60 21.79
C ALA A 37 6.19 9.19 21.42
N ARG A 38 5.49 8.15 21.86
CA ARG A 38 5.81 6.76 21.51
C ARG A 38 5.62 6.48 20.02
N VAL A 39 4.53 6.96 19.42
CA VAL A 39 4.29 6.86 17.95
C VAL A 39 5.41 7.56 17.19
N ALA A 40 5.77 8.79 17.58
CA ALA A 40 6.85 9.54 16.93
C ALA A 40 8.20 8.81 17.03
N GLN A 41 8.51 8.20 18.18
CA GLN A 41 9.74 7.41 18.36
C GLN A 41 9.77 6.19 17.45
N VAL A 42 8.66 5.45 17.33
CA VAL A 42 8.57 4.28 16.45
C VAL A 42 8.73 4.69 14.99
N MET A 43 8.07 5.77 14.56
CA MET A 43 8.20 6.28 13.19
C MET A 43 9.63 6.71 12.86
N ALA A 44 10.32 7.37 13.79
CA ALA A 44 11.71 7.79 13.58
C ALA A 44 12.67 6.61 13.41
N GLY A 45 12.36 5.46 14.02
CA GLY A 45 13.14 4.23 13.90
C GLY A 45 12.71 3.28 12.78
N SER A 46 11.66 3.62 12.03
CA SER A 46 11.01 2.71 11.08
C SER A 46 10.90 3.34 9.69
N ILE A 47 11.42 2.66 8.67
CA ILE A 47 11.15 3.04 7.28
C ILE A 47 9.69 2.68 6.97
N GLY A 48 8.86 3.69 6.68
CA GLY A 48 7.46 3.48 6.29
C GLY A 48 7.35 3.30 4.78
N ILE A 49 6.87 2.15 4.32
CA ILE A 49 6.66 1.86 2.89
C ILE A 49 5.22 1.40 2.67
N ASP A 50 4.55 2.01 1.72
CA ASP A 50 3.33 1.49 1.13
C ASP A 50 3.70 0.73 -0.15
N MET A 51 3.53 -0.59 -0.14
CA MET A 51 3.98 -1.49 -1.20
C MET A 51 3.12 -1.40 -2.46
N HIS A 52 1.93 -0.80 -2.36
CA HIS A 52 1.05 -0.55 -3.50
C HIS A 52 0.19 0.68 -3.25
N ASN A 53 0.36 1.67 -4.09
CA ASN A 53 -0.39 2.93 -3.99
C ASN A 53 -0.59 3.52 -5.39
N HIS A 54 -1.82 3.90 -5.69
CA HIS A 54 -2.11 4.62 -6.92
C HIS A 54 -1.63 6.06 -6.81
N VAL A 55 -1.03 6.55 -7.89
CA VAL A 55 -0.61 7.95 -7.99
C VAL A 55 -1.03 8.44 -9.37
N TYR A 56 -2.14 9.15 -9.43
CA TYR A 56 -2.67 9.69 -10.68
C TYR A 56 -2.50 11.22 -10.73
N PRO A 57 -1.43 11.73 -11.36
CA PRO A 57 -1.37 13.16 -11.72
C PRO A 57 -2.60 13.54 -12.55
N ALA A 58 -3.09 14.77 -12.40
CA ALA A 58 -4.29 15.24 -13.09
C ALA A 58 -4.25 14.95 -14.60
N GLY A 59 -5.32 14.37 -15.13
CA GLY A 59 -5.44 13.96 -16.53
C GLY A 59 -4.75 12.65 -16.91
N THR A 60 -4.28 11.88 -15.92
CA THR A 60 -3.70 10.54 -16.14
C THR A 60 -4.53 9.42 -15.54
N GLU A 61 -5.63 9.74 -14.90
CA GLU A 61 -6.53 8.73 -14.35
C GLU A 61 -6.97 7.77 -15.47
N PRO A 62 -7.09 6.46 -15.19
CA PRO A 62 -7.60 5.51 -16.18
C PRO A 62 -9.02 5.91 -16.57
N HIS A 63 -9.27 6.09 -17.87
CA HIS A 63 -10.62 6.39 -18.34
C HIS A 63 -11.54 5.18 -18.10
N PRO A 64 -12.82 5.41 -17.72
CA PRO A 64 -13.77 4.33 -17.57
C PRO A 64 -13.87 3.54 -18.88
N GLN A 65 -13.97 2.22 -18.75
CA GLN A 65 -14.04 1.30 -19.88
C GLN A 65 -15.19 1.69 -20.83
N ARG A 66 -14.98 1.48 -22.13
CA ARG A 66 -15.97 1.69 -23.18
C ARG A 66 -17.28 0.97 -22.84
N GLY A 67 -18.38 1.74 -22.65
CA GLY A 67 -19.70 1.21 -22.28
C GLY A 67 -20.06 1.33 -20.80
N GLN A 68 -19.16 1.71 -19.93
CA GLN A 68 -19.55 2.18 -18.60
C GLN A 68 -19.86 3.69 -18.68
N PRO A 69 -20.99 4.14 -18.10
CA PRO A 69 -21.24 5.58 -17.99
C PRO A 69 -20.09 6.20 -17.22
N PRO A 70 -19.64 7.42 -17.60
CA PRO A 70 -18.69 8.16 -16.80
C PRO A 70 -19.25 8.18 -15.37
N ARG A 71 -18.46 7.75 -14.39
CA ARG A 71 -18.90 7.77 -12.99
C ARG A 71 -19.35 9.19 -12.72
N MET A 72 -20.62 9.37 -12.28
CA MET A 72 -21.19 10.72 -12.02
C MET A 72 -20.30 11.57 -11.09
N GLU A 73 -19.32 10.95 -10.47
CA GLU A 73 -18.34 11.49 -9.56
C GLU A 73 -17.16 12.22 -10.24
N GLU A 74 -16.88 11.96 -11.53
CA GLU A 74 -15.80 12.64 -12.27
C GLU A 74 -16.05 14.16 -12.44
N LYS A 75 -17.31 14.59 -12.42
CA LYS A 75 -17.67 16.02 -12.48
C LYS A 75 -17.50 16.76 -11.13
N GLN A 76 -17.28 16.07 -10.02
CA GLN A 76 -17.13 16.68 -8.69
C GLN A 76 -15.67 16.77 -8.20
N GLN A 77 -14.69 16.36 -8.98
CA GLN A 77 -13.26 16.49 -8.64
C GLN A 77 -12.68 17.88 -8.92
N GLN A 78 -13.42 18.95 -8.64
CA GLN A 78 -12.89 20.32 -8.69
C GLN A 78 -12.34 20.78 -7.33
N GLY A 79 -11.54 19.90 -6.68
CA GLY A 79 -10.65 20.35 -5.60
C GLY A 79 -9.35 20.89 -6.20
N PRO A 80 -8.54 21.62 -5.41
CA PRO A 80 -7.19 21.98 -5.84
C PRO A 80 -6.40 20.71 -6.15
N GLU A 81 -5.59 20.75 -7.23
CA GLU A 81 -4.67 19.66 -7.56
C GLU A 81 -3.74 19.40 -6.38
N LEU A 82 -3.73 18.16 -5.88
CA LEU A 82 -2.87 17.79 -4.77
C LEU A 82 -1.42 17.62 -5.26
N SER A 83 -0.50 18.11 -4.46
CA SER A 83 0.93 18.03 -4.74
C SER A 83 1.51 16.72 -4.24
N LEU A 84 2.24 15.99 -5.09
CA LEU A 84 2.84 14.70 -4.75
C LEU A 84 3.77 14.81 -3.54
N ASP A 85 4.60 15.83 -3.46
CA ASP A 85 5.54 16.01 -2.36
C ASP A 85 4.83 16.39 -1.04
N GLU A 86 3.76 17.17 -1.10
CA GLU A 86 2.97 17.52 0.07
C GLU A 86 2.20 16.31 0.62
N GLU A 87 1.57 15.52 -0.25
CA GLU A 87 0.82 14.34 0.17
C GLU A 87 1.74 13.22 0.66
N LEU A 88 2.92 13.03 0.06
CA LEU A 88 3.96 12.13 0.59
C LEU A 88 4.43 12.55 1.99
N LYS A 89 4.74 13.82 2.19
CA LYS A 89 5.12 14.34 3.51
C LYS A 89 3.99 14.19 4.53
N ARG A 90 2.76 14.49 4.12
CA ARG A 90 1.57 14.35 4.98
C ARG A 90 1.34 12.89 5.39
N SER A 91 1.59 11.94 4.49
CA SER A 91 1.38 10.51 4.78
C SER A 91 2.27 9.98 5.89
N GLY A 92 3.43 10.61 6.14
CA GLY A 92 4.45 10.12 7.06
C GLY A 92 5.21 8.89 6.57
N LEU A 93 4.95 8.44 5.33
CA LEU A 93 5.66 7.35 4.69
C LEU A 93 7.04 7.82 4.19
N THR A 94 8.02 6.94 4.19
CA THR A 94 9.31 7.14 3.53
C THR A 94 9.18 7.01 2.02
N ALA A 95 8.36 6.03 1.57
CA ALA A 95 8.07 5.86 0.16
C ALA A 95 6.72 5.19 -0.07
N VAL A 96 6.19 5.40 -1.26
CA VAL A 96 5.09 4.60 -1.83
C VAL A 96 5.58 3.93 -3.11
N CYS A 97 5.13 2.70 -3.36
CA CYS A 97 5.24 2.06 -4.67
C CYS A 97 4.15 2.67 -5.56
N ALA A 98 4.55 3.65 -6.38
CA ALA A 98 3.64 4.43 -7.21
C ALA A 98 3.24 3.63 -8.44
N SER A 99 1.97 3.22 -8.49
CA SER A 99 1.39 2.32 -9.48
C SER A 99 0.45 3.01 -10.46
N PHE A 100 0.34 2.42 -11.64
CA PHE A 100 -0.62 2.76 -12.69
C PHE A 100 -1.31 1.50 -13.19
N VAL A 101 -2.64 1.49 -13.15
CA VAL A 101 -3.47 0.37 -13.62
C VAL A 101 -3.59 0.44 -15.14
N LEU A 102 -2.98 -0.50 -15.84
CA LEU A 102 -2.94 -0.46 -17.30
C LEU A 102 -4.20 -0.99 -17.98
N ASP A 103 -4.81 -2.02 -17.45
CA ASP A 103 -5.99 -2.64 -18.09
C ASP A 103 -7.29 -1.85 -17.89
N PHE A 104 -7.29 -0.82 -17.03
CA PHE A 104 -8.40 0.14 -16.93
C PHE A 104 -8.27 1.29 -17.94
N ALA A 105 -7.11 1.48 -18.54
CA ALA A 105 -6.94 2.42 -19.63
C ALA A 105 -7.53 1.87 -20.93
N GLN A 106 -7.88 2.77 -21.87
CA GLN A 106 -8.29 2.36 -23.24
C GLN A 106 -7.06 1.85 -23.99
N ASN A 107 -7.06 0.57 -24.26
CA ASN A 107 -6.00 -0.14 -24.99
C ASN A 107 -6.62 -0.84 -26.22
N ASP A 108 -7.24 -0.05 -27.11
CA ASP A 108 -8.03 -0.55 -28.24
C ASP A 108 -7.14 -1.09 -29.38
N LYS A 109 -5.89 -0.67 -29.45
CA LYS A 109 -4.96 -1.01 -30.52
C LYS A 109 -3.60 -1.45 -29.97
N PRO A 110 -2.85 -2.30 -30.68
CA PRO A 110 -1.47 -2.59 -30.35
C PRO A 110 -0.65 -1.29 -30.21
N GLY A 111 0.07 -1.17 -29.11
CA GLY A 111 0.84 0.02 -28.74
C GLY A 111 0.16 0.94 -27.74
N ASP A 112 -1.18 0.93 -27.62
CA ASP A 112 -1.92 1.84 -26.73
C ASP A 112 -1.52 1.63 -25.27
N ALA A 113 -1.37 0.40 -24.80
CA ALA A 113 -0.98 0.09 -23.43
C ALA A 113 0.41 0.66 -23.11
N ARG A 114 1.37 0.52 -24.00
CA ARG A 114 2.70 1.11 -23.86
C ARG A 114 2.64 2.63 -23.84
N ASP A 115 1.93 3.24 -24.78
CA ASP A 115 1.86 4.70 -24.91
C ASP A 115 1.13 5.32 -23.71
N ASN A 116 0.08 4.67 -23.19
CA ASN A 116 -0.60 5.07 -21.95
C ASN A 116 0.35 5.04 -20.77
N PHE A 117 1.12 3.95 -20.61
CA PHE A 117 2.08 3.82 -19.53
C PHE A 117 3.21 4.86 -19.62
N LEU A 118 3.78 5.07 -20.79
CA LEU A 118 4.84 6.07 -20.99
C LEU A 118 4.33 7.51 -20.76
N ARG A 119 3.07 7.80 -21.11
CA ARG A 119 2.44 9.08 -20.82
C ARG A 119 2.33 9.31 -19.31
N TRP A 120 1.86 8.30 -18.57
CA TRP A 120 1.78 8.38 -17.12
C TRP A 120 3.16 8.53 -16.48
N LEU A 121 4.18 7.77 -16.92
CA LEU A 121 5.56 7.94 -16.45
C LEU A 121 6.07 9.38 -16.67
N THR A 122 5.71 9.99 -17.78
CA THR A 122 6.08 11.39 -18.08
C THR A 122 5.38 12.38 -17.15
N ALA A 123 4.12 12.14 -16.81
CA ALA A 123 3.40 12.95 -15.84
C ALA A 123 3.98 12.81 -14.42
N ILE A 124 4.39 11.60 -14.03
CA ILE A 124 5.10 11.38 -12.77
C ILE A 124 6.47 12.10 -12.77
N ASP A 125 7.22 12.06 -13.90
CA ASP A 125 8.48 12.83 -14.01
C ASP A 125 8.24 14.30 -13.71
N ALA A 126 7.19 14.92 -14.29
CA ALA A 126 6.84 16.30 -14.05
C ALA A 126 6.46 16.59 -12.58
N GLN A 127 5.75 15.68 -11.91
CA GLN A 127 5.44 15.81 -10.47
C GLN A 127 6.70 15.72 -9.60
N LEU A 128 7.61 14.80 -9.93
CA LEU A 128 8.87 14.67 -9.21
C LEU A 128 9.76 15.91 -9.37
N ASP A 129 9.86 16.44 -10.58
CA ASP A 129 10.61 17.67 -10.86
C ASP A 129 10.02 18.87 -10.10
N LYS A 130 8.69 19.04 -10.14
CA LYS A 130 7.96 20.10 -9.42
C LYS A 130 8.20 20.02 -7.90
N GLY A 131 8.16 18.81 -7.33
CA GLY A 131 8.38 18.56 -5.91
C GLY A 131 9.85 18.44 -5.49
N HIS A 132 10.80 18.56 -6.42
CA HIS A 132 12.23 18.28 -6.19
C HIS A 132 12.47 16.90 -5.56
N LEU A 133 11.65 15.92 -5.93
CA LEU A 133 11.71 14.54 -5.50
C LEU A 133 12.55 13.70 -6.46
N ARG A 134 12.97 12.52 -5.99
CA ARG A 134 13.66 11.52 -6.81
C ARG A 134 12.99 10.17 -6.64
N ARG A 135 13.12 9.29 -7.63
CA ARG A 135 12.77 7.88 -7.48
C ARG A 135 13.81 7.15 -6.65
N ALA A 136 13.38 6.21 -5.82
CA ALA A 136 14.27 5.22 -5.25
C ALA A 136 14.54 4.14 -6.30
N LEU A 137 15.81 3.99 -6.68
CA LEU A 137 16.26 3.02 -7.67
C LEU A 137 16.91 1.78 -7.02
N ASN A 138 17.12 1.81 -5.70
CA ASN A 138 17.68 0.74 -4.91
C ASN A 138 17.46 0.98 -3.41
N LEU A 139 17.83 0.02 -2.57
CA LEU A 139 17.65 0.11 -1.11
C LEU A 139 18.36 1.31 -0.47
N LYS A 140 19.54 1.72 -0.99
CA LYS A 140 20.27 2.87 -0.43
C LYS A 140 19.49 4.17 -0.59
N ASP A 141 18.72 4.30 -1.68
CA ASP A 141 17.89 5.48 -1.90
C ASP A 141 16.74 5.54 -0.88
N LEU A 142 16.09 4.41 -0.55
CA LEU A 142 15.08 4.33 0.51
C LEU A 142 15.66 4.67 1.88
N GLN A 143 16.83 4.14 2.21
CA GLN A 143 17.52 4.44 3.46
C GLN A 143 17.91 5.92 3.55
N ALA A 144 18.37 6.51 2.44
CA ALA A 144 18.70 7.92 2.36
C ALA A 144 17.45 8.81 2.48
N ALA A 145 16.33 8.43 1.86
CA ALA A 145 15.06 9.12 1.97
C ALA A 145 14.58 9.17 3.43
N HIS A 146 14.62 8.03 4.13
CA HIS A 146 14.28 7.96 5.55
C HIS A 146 15.21 8.82 6.41
N LYS A 147 16.53 8.61 6.30
CA LYS A 147 17.53 9.33 7.08
C LYS A 147 17.43 10.85 6.93
N ASN A 148 17.12 11.33 5.74
CA ASN A 148 17.05 12.76 5.44
C ASN A 148 15.65 13.35 5.60
N ASN A 149 14.65 12.54 5.99
CA ASN A 149 13.22 12.91 6.03
C ASN A 149 12.76 13.54 4.71
N LYS A 150 13.17 12.92 3.59
CA LYS A 150 12.80 13.32 2.22
C LYS A 150 12.10 12.15 1.55
N PRO A 151 10.76 12.08 1.62
CA PRO A 151 10.04 10.96 1.05
C PRO A 151 10.25 10.82 -0.45
N THR A 152 10.07 9.62 -0.98
CA THR A 152 10.34 9.26 -2.36
C THR A 152 9.25 8.33 -2.90
N ILE A 153 9.42 7.86 -4.15
CA ILE A 153 8.60 6.81 -4.73
C ILE A 153 9.48 5.67 -5.23
N VAL A 154 8.94 4.44 -5.18
CA VAL A 154 9.39 3.32 -6.01
C VAL A 154 8.45 3.26 -7.20
N GLN A 155 8.96 3.33 -8.41
CA GLN A 155 8.14 3.30 -9.61
C GLN A 155 7.71 1.88 -9.93
N THR A 156 6.41 1.65 -10.04
CA THR A 156 5.81 0.37 -10.40
C THR A 156 4.76 0.50 -11.50
N VAL A 157 4.15 -0.59 -11.87
CA VAL A 157 3.01 -0.70 -12.79
C VAL A 157 2.12 -1.83 -12.34
N GLU A 158 0.83 -1.69 -12.48
CA GLU A 158 -0.15 -2.73 -12.19
C GLU A 158 -0.70 -3.32 -13.50
N GLY A 159 -0.30 -4.56 -13.76
CA GLY A 159 -0.52 -5.23 -15.05
C GLY A 159 0.49 -4.85 -16.13
N ALA A 160 1.27 -5.79 -16.58
CA ALA A 160 2.35 -5.58 -17.55
C ALA A 160 1.87 -5.58 -19.03
N HIS A 161 0.65 -5.09 -19.29
CA HIS A 161 0.04 -5.03 -20.62
C HIS A 161 0.90 -4.27 -21.65
N PHE A 162 1.70 -3.31 -21.20
CA PHE A 162 2.59 -2.52 -22.06
C PHE A 162 3.64 -3.35 -22.79
N ILE A 163 3.92 -4.58 -22.32
CA ILE A 163 4.93 -5.45 -22.94
C ILE A 163 4.47 -5.91 -24.32
N GLU A 164 3.19 -6.27 -24.50
CA GLU A 164 2.57 -6.66 -25.78
C GLU A 164 3.44 -7.63 -26.59
N GLY A 165 3.97 -8.68 -25.94
CA GLY A 165 4.81 -9.71 -26.55
C GLY A 165 6.25 -9.29 -26.90
N ARG A 166 6.69 -8.13 -26.47
CA ARG A 166 8.00 -7.54 -26.78
C ARG A 166 8.84 -7.42 -25.51
N LEU A 167 9.67 -8.43 -25.27
CA LEU A 167 10.46 -8.55 -24.03
C LEU A 167 11.39 -7.34 -23.78
N GLU A 168 11.90 -6.71 -24.86
CA GLU A 168 12.75 -5.52 -24.79
C GLU A 168 12.07 -4.30 -24.12
N ARG A 169 10.74 -4.29 -24.03
CA ARG A 169 10.01 -3.21 -23.34
C ARG A 169 10.18 -3.24 -21.83
N VAL A 170 10.56 -4.36 -21.25
CA VAL A 170 10.92 -4.45 -19.82
C VAL A 170 12.19 -3.62 -19.56
N GLU A 171 13.19 -3.70 -20.46
CA GLU A 171 14.40 -2.87 -20.34
C GLU A 171 14.10 -1.38 -20.61
N GLU A 172 13.15 -1.07 -21.50
CA GLU A 172 12.73 0.31 -21.76
C GLU A 172 12.20 0.98 -20.47
N VAL A 173 11.29 0.33 -19.75
CA VAL A 173 10.72 0.88 -18.53
C VAL A 173 11.71 0.85 -17.35
N TYR A 174 12.62 -0.12 -17.31
CA TYR A 174 13.75 -0.11 -16.37
C TYR A 174 14.60 1.15 -16.52
N LYS A 175 14.92 1.54 -17.76
CA LYS A 175 15.66 2.79 -18.05
C LYS A 175 14.89 4.05 -17.64
N ARG A 176 13.56 3.98 -17.56
CA ARG A 176 12.67 5.03 -17.05
C ARG A 176 12.53 5.02 -15.53
N GLY A 177 13.20 4.11 -14.84
CA GLY A 177 13.25 4.03 -13.37
C GLY A 177 12.25 3.09 -12.73
N VAL A 178 11.53 2.25 -13.49
CA VAL A 178 10.69 1.19 -12.93
C VAL A 178 11.60 0.18 -12.21
N ARG A 179 11.25 -0.15 -10.98
CA ARG A 179 11.99 -1.10 -10.12
C ARG A 179 11.12 -2.18 -9.51
N ASP A 180 9.84 -2.11 -9.75
CA ASP A 180 8.86 -3.09 -9.34
C ASP A 180 7.88 -3.29 -10.50
N LEU A 181 7.57 -4.53 -10.84
CA LEU A 181 6.73 -4.87 -11.98
C LEU A 181 5.72 -5.92 -11.57
N GLN A 182 4.47 -5.48 -11.44
CA GLN A 182 3.35 -6.39 -11.25
C GLN A 182 2.94 -6.96 -12.59
N LEU A 183 2.95 -8.30 -12.67
CA LEU A 183 2.75 -9.01 -13.95
C LEU A 183 1.32 -8.86 -14.46
N LEU A 184 0.34 -8.97 -13.58
CA LEU A 184 -1.08 -9.12 -13.91
C LEU A 184 -1.93 -8.12 -13.12
N HIS A 185 -3.17 -7.88 -13.60
CA HIS A 185 -4.21 -7.23 -12.85
C HIS A 185 -5.52 -8.02 -13.03
N GLU A 186 -6.63 -7.40 -13.40
CA GLU A 186 -7.94 -8.09 -13.46
C GLU A 186 -8.23 -8.75 -14.81
N ARG A 187 -7.63 -8.23 -15.89
CA ARG A 187 -7.91 -8.68 -17.26
C ARG A 187 -6.75 -9.49 -17.82
N ASP A 188 -7.11 -10.54 -18.50
CA ASP A 188 -6.18 -11.41 -19.22
C ASP A 188 -6.21 -11.19 -20.74
N ASP A 189 -6.89 -10.16 -21.22
CA ASP A 189 -6.98 -9.76 -22.63
C ASP A 189 -5.70 -9.07 -23.16
N MET A 190 -4.57 -9.45 -22.62
CA MET A 190 -3.25 -9.00 -23.06
C MET A 190 -2.93 -9.57 -24.44
N VAL A 191 -2.25 -8.78 -25.29
CA VAL A 191 -1.75 -9.25 -26.59
C VAL A 191 -0.89 -10.51 -26.46
N SER A 192 -0.15 -10.63 -25.39
CA SER A 192 0.62 -11.83 -25.01
C SER A 192 0.44 -12.06 -23.51
N PRO A 193 -0.54 -12.86 -23.10
CA PRO A 193 -0.82 -13.11 -21.70
C PRO A 193 0.37 -13.70 -20.97
N LEU A 194 0.63 -13.22 -19.76
CA LEU A 194 1.75 -13.65 -18.92
C LEU A 194 1.37 -14.80 -17.98
N GLY A 195 0.08 -14.94 -17.66
CA GLY A 195 -0.45 -15.98 -16.79
C GLY A 195 -1.92 -15.77 -16.49
N ASP A 196 -2.53 -16.75 -15.79
CA ASP A 196 -3.89 -16.63 -15.29
C ASP A 196 -3.97 -15.65 -14.13
N THR A 197 -4.99 -14.78 -14.13
CA THR A 197 -5.35 -13.92 -13.00
C THR A 197 -6.20 -14.67 -11.97
N ASN A 198 -6.33 -14.11 -10.77
CA ASN A 198 -7.22 -14.66 -9.74
C ASN A 198 -8.70 -14.23 -9.90
N THR A 199 -9.00 -13.31 -10.81
CA THR A 199 -10.34 -12.76 -11.06
C THR A 199 -11.01 -13.35 -12.29
N ALA A 200 -10.26 -13.95 -13.21
CA ALA A 200 -10.78 -14.62 -14.41
C ALA A 200 -10.78 -16.14 -14.25
N VAL A 201 -11.57 -16.83 -15.07
CA VAL A 201 -11.52 -18.29 -15.15
C VAL A 201 -10.18 -18.71 -15.75
N ALA A 202 -9.42 -19.53 -15.02
CA ALA A 202 -8.13 -20.03 -15.45
C ALA A 202 -8.24 -20.82 -16.79
N HIS A 203 -7.41 -20.49 -17.76
CA HIS A 203 -7.43 -21.12 -19.09
C HIS A 203 -6.03 -21.20 -19.74
N LEU A 204 -5.00 -20.62 -19.08
CA LEU A 204 -3.62 -20.64 -19.56
C LEU A 204 -2.75 -21.70 -18.86
N GLY A 205 -3.28 -22.28 -17.76
CA GLY A 205 -2.55 -23.26 -16.94
C GLY A 205 -1.52 -22.62 -15.99
N GLY A 206 -1.77 -21.39 -15.57
CA GLY A 206 -0.88 -20.61 -14.70
C GLY A 206 0.05 -19.69 -15.50
N LEU A 207 1.31 -19.58 -15.09
CA LEU A 207 2.32 -18.76 -15.77
C LEU A 207 2.60 -19.30 -17.17
N THR A 208 2.47 -18.45 -18.20
CA THR A 208 2.76 -18.82 -19.58
C THR A 208 4.29 -18.92 -19.83
N ALA A 209 4.67 -19.51 -20.97
CA ALA A 209 6.08 -19.53 -21.39
C ALA A 209 6.64 -18.11 -21.52
N PHE A 210 5.87 -17.17 -22.10
CA PHE A 210 6.28 -15.79 -22.22
C PHE A 210 6.31 -15.07 -20.86
N GLY A 211 5.37 -15.35 -19.96
CA GLY A 211 5.41 -14.88 -18.57
C GLY A 211 6.69 -15.32 -17.84
N ALA A 212 7.13 -16.57 -18.08
CA ALA A 212 8.38 -17.05 -17.51
C ALA A 212 9.62 -16.32 -18.07
N GLU A 213 9.60 -15.92 -19.36
CA GLU A 213 10.66 -15.08 -19.94
C GLU A 213 10.65 -13.67 -19.31
N VAL A 214 9.48 -13.08 -19.09
CA VAL A 214 9.36 -11.77 -18.43
C VAL A 214 9.89 -11.82 -16.99
N VAL A 215 9.57 -12.86 -16.21
CA VAL A 215 10.12 -13.04 -14.86
C VAL A 215 11.65 -13.14 -14.87
N LYS A 216 12.22 -13.92 -15.79
CA LYS A 216 13.67 -14.04 -15.96
C LYS A 216 14.31 -12.71 -16.37
N GLU A 217 13.67 -11.96 -17.25
CA GLU A 217 14.14 -10.64 -17.67
C GLU A 217 14.10 -9.62 -16.53
N CYS A 218 13.03 -9.61 -15.72
CA CYS A 218 12.99 -8.82 -14.49
C CYS A 218 14.13 -9.17 -13.54
N ASN A 219 14.43 -10.47 -13.35
CA ASN A 219 15.54 -10.90 -12.52
C ASN A 219 16.90 -10.47 -13.09
N ARG A 220 17.09 -10.50 -14.42
CA ARG A 220 18.30 -10.03 -15.10
C ARG A 220 18.51 -8.53 -14.94
N LEU A 221 17.44 -7.75 -15.06
CA LEU A 221 17.42 -6.29 -14.94
C LEU A 221 17.36 -5.81 -13.48
N GLU A 222 17.25 -6.74 -12.51
CA GLU A 222 17.13 -6.39 -11.10
C GLU A 222 15.85 -5.56 -10.82
N ILE A 223 14.73 -5.97 -11.41
CA ILE A 223 13.38 -5.48 -11.14
C ILE A 223 12.72 -6.45 -10.17
N LEU A 224 12.11 -5.95 -9.10
CA LEU A 224 11.26 -6.74 -8.21
C LEU A 224 10.02 -7.22 -8.98
N VAL A 225 9.69 -8.49 -8.86
CA VAL A 225 8.47 -9.06 -9.45
C VAL A 225 7.36 -9.06 -8.43
N ASP A 226 6.22 -8.51 -8.79
CA ASP A 226 5.00 -8.50 -7.98
C ASP A 226 3.95 -9.43 -8.60
N LEU A 227 3.37 -10.28 -7.77
CA LEU A 227 2.41 -11.32 -8.13
C LEU A 227 1.00 -11.05 -7.56
N ALA A 228 0.71 -9.83 -7.10
CA ALA A 228 -0.67 -9.46 -6.79
C ALA A 228 -1.55 -9.70 -8.03
N HIS A 229 -2.80 -10.09 -7.83
CA HIS A 229 -3.75 -10.51 -8.85
C HIS A 229 -3.42 -11.78 -9.64
N ALA A 230 -2.28 -12.42 -9.40
CA ALA A 230 -1.94 -13.68 -10.06
C ALA A 230 -2.73 -14.85 -9.45
N SER A 231 -3.12 -15.84 -10.28
CA SER A 231 -3.66 -17.10 -9.79
C SER A 231 -2.61 -17.88 -9.01
N ASN A 232 -3.04 -18.84 -8.19
CA ASN A 232 -2.14 -19.70 -7.44
C ASN A 232 -1.14 -20.42 -8.35
N GLU A 233 -1.61 -20.93 -9.49
CA GLU A 233 -0.80 -21.62 -10.48
C GLU A 233 0.21 -20.68 -11.13
N THR A 234 -0.16 -19.44 -11.39
CA THR A 234 0.75 -18.40 -11.90
C THR A 234 1.85 -18.08 -10.89
N VAL A 235 1.50 -17.92 -9.61
CA VAL A 235 2.49 -17.71 -8.54
C VAL A 235 3.45 -18.88 -8.43
N LEU A 236 2.94 -20.13 -8.41
CA LEU A 236 3.77 -21.33 -8.39
C LEU A 236 4.68 -21.43 -9.61
N GLY A 237 4.19 -21.05 -10.79
CA GLY A 237 4.96 -20.98 -12.03
C GLY A 237 6.09 -19.95 -11.95
N ALA A 238 5.80 -18.75 -11.44
CA ALA A 238 6.78 -17.69 -11.26
C ALA A 238 7.88 -18.07 -10.24
N LEU A 239 7.52 -18.69 -9.13
CA LEU A 239 8.46 -19.18 -8.13
C LEU A 239 9.44 -20.23 -8.67
N LYS A 240 9.02 -21.06 -9.64
CA LYS A 240 9.89 -22.08 -10.26
C LYS A 240 11.00 -21.46 -11.14
N VAL A 241 10.77 -20.27 -11.69
CA VAL A 241 11.73 -19.63 -12.61
C VAL A 241 12.43 -18.42 -12.03
N ALA A 242 11.89 -17.85 -10.95
CA ALA A 242 12.48 -16.72 -10.27
C ALA A 242 13.80 -17.11 -9.57
N THR A 243 14.82 -16.29 -9.74
CA THR A 243 16.12 -16.42 -9.05
C THR A 243 16.30 -15.36 -7.96
N ARG A 244 15.35 -14.43 -7.84
CA ARG A 244 15.28 -13.36 -6.85
C ARG A 244 13.95 -13.43 -6.10
N PRO A 245 13.88 -12.95 -4.85
CA PRO A 245 12.62 -12.93 -4.12
C PRO A 245 11.60 -12.04 -4.83
N LEU A 246 10.33 -12.35 -4.62
CA LEU A 246 9.19 -11.64 -5.19
C LEU A 246 8.19 -11.27 -4.09
N ILE A 247 7.18 -10.48 -4.42
CA ILE A 247 6.15 -10.02 -3.50
C ILE A 247 4.74 -10.32 -4.02
N VAL A 248 3.78 -10.22 -3.12
CA VAL A 248 2.36 -9.95 -3.40
C VAL A 248 2.08 -8.60 -2.75
N SER A 249 2.08 -7.53 -3.54
CA SER A 249 2.11 -6.16 -3.00
C SER A 249 0.87 -5.79 -2.20
N HIS A 250 -0.31 -6.31 -2.57
CA HIS A 250 -1.58 -6.01 -1.92
C HIS A 250 -2.56 -7.17 -2.03
N THR A 251 -3.21 -7.51 -0.92
CA THR A 251 -4.28 -8.50 -0.77
C THR A 251 -4.78 -8.51 0.68
N SER A 252 -5.65 -9.44 1.05
CA SER A 252 -5.99 -9.79 2.43
C SER A 252 -6.26 -11.29 2.53
N LEU A 253 -6.28 -11.83 3.75
CA LEU A 253 -6.66 -13.24 3.95
C LEU A 253 -8.13 -13.47 3.58
N ASP A 254 -8.42 -14.59 2.94
CA ASP A 254 -9.78 -15.03 2.59
C ASP A 254 -10.65 -15.33 3.81
N THR A 255 -10.03 -15.52 4.97
CA THR A 255 -10.69 -15.71 6.27
C THR A 255 -11.03 -14.38 6.97
N PHE A 256 -10.53 -13.24 6.47
CA PHE A 256 -10.83 -11.91 7.00
C PHE A 256 -11.87 -11.22 6.12
N THR A 257 -13.09 -11.09 6.60
CA THR A 257 -14.22 -10.53 5.82
C THR A 257 -14.51 -9.06 6.12
N GLY A 258 -13.94 -8.48 7.18
CA GLY A 258 -14.32 -7.13 7.64
C GLY A 258 -15.79 -7.07 8.07
N ALA A 259 -16.33 -5.87 8.26
CA ALA A 259 -17.72 -5.65 8.63
C ALA A 259 -18.65 -5.56 7.39
N ASN A 260 -18.13 -5.19 6.23
CA ASN A 260 -18.89 -5.07 4.98
C ASN A 260 -18.89 -6.37 4.17
N LEU A 261 -19.84 -7.26 4.47
CA LEU A 261 -19.94 -8.57 3.81
C LEU A 261 -20.12 -8.48 2.28
N LYS A 262 -20.78 -7.43 1.77
CA LYS A 262 -20.93 -7.22 0.33
C LYS A 262 -19.59 -6.89 -0.33
N MET A 263 -18.78 -6.07 0.30
CA MET A 263 -17.42 -5.78 -0.15
C MET A 263 -16.56 -7.05 -0.09
N ALA A 264 -16.64 -7.82 1.00
CA ALA A 264 -15.91 -9.08 1.14
C ALA A 264 -16.24 -10.07 0.01
N GLU A 265 -17.52 -10.22 -0.34
CA GLU A 265 -17.93 -11.10 -1.45
C GLU A 265 -17.39 -10.60 -2.81
N MET A 266 -17.44 -9.30 -3.06
CA MET A 266 -16.90 -8.70 -4.28
C MET A 266 -15.38 -8.87 -4.38
N MET A 267 -14.66 -8.76 -3.26
CA MET A 267 -13.19 -8.87 -3.21
C MET A 267 -12.70 -10.32 -3.14
N LYS A 268 -13.60 -11.28 -2.84
CA LYS A 268 -13.23 -12.69 -2.62
C LYS A 268 -12.27 -13.30 -3.64
N PRO A 269 -12.40 -13.08 -4.96
CA PRO A 269 -11.45 -13.63 -5.93
C PRO A 269 -10.01 -13.12 -5.75
N ARG A 270 -9.84 -11.94 -5.14
CA ARG A 270 -8.55 -11.26 -4.96
C ARG A 270 -7.89 -11.56 -3.62
N LEU A 271 -8.58 -12.34 -2.77
CA LEU A 271 -8.07 -12.70 -1.44
C LEU A 271 -7.12 -13.91 -1.54
N ILE A 272 -6.16 -13.96 -0.62
CA ILE A 272 -5.18 -15.04 -0.54
C ILE A 272 -5.55 -16.05 0.56
N SER A 273 -5.48 -17.35 0.28
CA SER A 273 -5.63 -18.37 1.32
C SER A 273 -4.37 -18.47 2.19
N LYS A 274 -4.50 -19.04 3.40
CA LYS A 274 -3.36 -19.27 4.29
C LYS A 274 -2.28 -20.14 3.64
N GLU A 275 -2.69 -21.18 2.95
CA GLU A 275 -1.79 -22.10 2.27
C GLU A 275 -0.99 -21.37 1.19
N HIS A 276 -1.67 -20.53 0.43
CA HIS A 276 -1.02 -19.79 -0.65
C HIS A 276 -0.12 -18.67 -0.11
N ALA A 277 -0.56 -17.95 0.92
CA ALA A 277 0.27 -16.98 1.63
C ALA A 277 1.56 -17.62 2.17
N LYS A 278 1.44 -18.84 2.70
CA LYS A 278 2.60 -19.61 3.18
C LYS A 278 3.58 -19.96 2.06
N VAL A 279 3.11 -20.29 0.87
CA VAL A 279 3.98 -20.54 -0.31
C VAL A 279 4.83 -19.31 -0.63
N VAL A 280 4.24 -18.11 -0.63
CA VAL A 280 4.97 -16.85 -0.85
C VAL A 280 5.98 -16.59 0.27
N ALA A 281 5.59 -16.80 1.52
CA ALA A 281 6.45 -16.60 2.68
C ALA A 281 7.63 -17.59 2.71
N ASP A 282 7.40 -18.89 2.46
CA ASP A 282 8.43 -19.93 2.40
C ASP A 282 9.49 -19.63 1.30
N ALA A 283 9.08 -18.96 0.22
CA ALA A 283 9.99 -18.44 -0.80
C ALA A 283 10.74 -17.15 -0.39
N GLY A 284 10.53 -16.65 0.83
CA GLY A 284 11.17 -15.45 1.36
C GLY A 284 10.49 -14.14 0.93
N GLY A 285 9.31 -14.21 0.32
CA GLY A 285 8.52 -13.08 -0.14
C GLY A 285 7.87 -12.27 0.99
N VAL A 286 7.14 -11.23 0.61
CA VAL A 286 6.35 -10.37 1.50
C VAL A 286 4.98 -10.15 0.89
N ILE A 287 3.96 -10.12 1.75
CA ILE A 287 2.56 -9.92 1.39
C ILE A 287 2.10 -8.60 2.00
N GLY A 288 1.70 -7.66 1.17
CA GLY A 288 1.10 -6.40 1.58
C GLY A 288 -0.39 -6.56 1.88
N VAL A 289 -0.83 -5.97 2.98
CA VAL A 289 -2.24 -5.98 3.36
C VAL A 289 -2.91 -4.69 2.90
N TRP A 290 -4.04 -4.81 2.22
CA TRP A 290 -4.78 -3.69 1.66
C TRP A 290 -5.90 -3.16 2.56
N THR A 291 -6.49 -2.01 2.19
CA THR A 291 -7.53 -1.35 2.99
C THR A 291 -8.96 -1.77 2.63
N HIS A 292 -9.18 -2.46 1.52
CA HIS A 292 -10.51 -2.69 0.94
C HIS A 292 -11.53 -3.43 1.83
N LEU A 293 -11.06 -4.25 2.77
CA LEU A 293 -11.94 -4.94 3.72
C LEU A 293 -12.04 -4.22 5.08
N ALA A 294 -11.47 -3.02 5.20
CA ALA A 294 -11.36 -2.30 6.45
C ALA A 294 -12.27 -1.05 6.45
N ASP A 295 -13.39 -1.10 7.16
CA ASP A 295 -14.27 0.06 7.34
C ASP A 295 -13.66 1.10 8.31
N SER A 296 -12.63 0.70 9.07
CA SER A 296 -11.92 1.55 10.02
C SER A 296 -10.42 1.22 10.05
N LEU A 297 -9.64 2.15 10.59
CA LEU A 297 -8.22 1.93 10.87
C LEU A 297 -7.99 0.72 11.79
N LYS A 298 -8.90 0.50 12.76
CA LYS A 298 -8.87 -0.66 13.64
C LYS A 298 -9.02 -1.97 12.87
N ASP A 299 -9.93 -2.03 11.91
CA ASP A 299 -10.15 -3.22 11.07
C ASP A 299 -8.95 -3.47 10.17
N PHE A 300 -8.35 -2.41 9.62
CA PHE A 300 -7.14 -2.53 8.82
C PHE A 300 -5.99 -3.16 9.61
N VAL A 301 -5.71 -2.66 10.80
CA VAL A 301 -4.65 -3.24 11.65
C VAL A 301 -5.03 -4.64 12.13
N ALA A 302 -6.31 -4.94 12.34
CA ALA A 302 -6.76 -6.29 12.65
C ALA A 302 -6.52 -7.26 11.47
N SER A 303 -6.70 -6.81 10.22
CA SER A 303 -6.37 -7.63 9.04
C SER A 303 -4.87 -7.89 8.90
N ILE A 304 -4.02 -6.90 9.20
CA ILE A 304 -2.57 -7.09 9.31
C ILE A 304 -2.24 -8.13 10.38
N LYS A 305 -2.87 -8.02 11.55
CA LYS A 305 -2.67 -8.97 12.66
C LYS A 305 -3.09 -10.39 12.29
N ALA A 306 -4.20 -10.56 11.58
CA ALA A 306 -4.64 -11.85 11.08
C ALA A 306 -3.60 -12.46 10.12
N MET A 307 -3.05 -11.68 9.17
CA MET A 307 -2.01 -12.14 8.27
C MET A 307 -0.75 -12.60 9.03
N VAL A 308 -0.34 -11.85 10.06
CA VAL A 308 0.82 -12.20 10.90
C VAL A 308 0.58 -13.46 11.70
N VAL A 309 -0.55 -13.53 12.43
CA VAL A 309 -0.79 -14.58 13.44
C VAL A 309 -1.27 -15.87 12.78
N ASP A 310 -2.16 -15.76 11.81
CA ASP A 310 -2.88 -16.89 11.25
C ASP A 310 -2.23 -17.50 10.01
N ALA A 311 -1.30 -16.77 9.33
CA ALA A 311 -0.78 -17.21 8.05
C ALA A 311 0.75 -17.30 7.99
N VAL A 312 1.49 -16.16 8.04
CA VAL A 312 2.88 -16.12 7.54
C VAL A 312 3.92 -15.62 8.55
N GLY A 313 3.49 -15.15 9.72
CA GLY A 313 4.41 -14.54 10.69
C GLY A 313 4.86 -13.12 10.29
N VAL A 314 5.45 -12.42 11.26
CA VAL A 314 5.78 -10.99 11.15
C VAL A 314 6.80 -10.65 10.06
N GLU A 315 7.67 -11.59 9.68
CA GLU A 315 8.75 -11.37 8.70
C GLU A 315 8.25 -11.28 7.24
N HIS A 316 6.99 -11.63 6.98
CA HIS A 316 6.45 -11.78 5.64
C HIS A 316 5.24 -10.89 5.36
N VAL A 317 4.98 -9.91 6.24
CA VAL A 317 3.84 -9.00 6.11
C VAL A 317 4.34 -7.57 5.87
N GLY A 318 3.63 -6.83 5.03
CA GLY A 318 3.83 -5.41 4.76
C GLY A 318 2.51 -4.66 4.65
N ILE A 319 2.59 -3.37 4.35
CA ILE A 319 1.46 -2.50 4.04
C ILE A 319 1.41 -2.33 2.52
N GLY A 320 0.29 -2.67 1.90
CA GLY A 320 0.01 -2.39 0.50
C GLY A 320 -1.40 -1.82 0.41
N SER A 321 -1.54 -0.51 0.65
CA SER A 321 -2.82 0.10 0.99
C SER A 321 -3.87 0.00 -0.11
N ASP A 322 -3.45 0.00 -1.35
CA ASP A 322 -4.29 0.05 -2.55
C ASP A 322 -5.21 1.29 -2.52
N THR A 323 -4.66 2.41 -2.07
CA THR A 323 -5.29 3.73 -2.04
C THR A 323 -4.63 4.65 -3.05
N ASP A 324 -5.21 5.84 -3.28
CA ASP A 324 -4.65 6.85 -4.19
C ASP A 324 -4.08 8.03 -3.39
N LEU A 325 -2.77 8.24 -3.50
CA LEU A 325 -2.09 9.31 -2.75
C LEU A 325 -2.60 10.70 -3.13
N LEU A 326 -2.96 10.91 -4.40
CA LEU A 326 -3.42 12.19 -4.91
C LEU A 326 -4.95 12.35 -4.86
N SER A 327 -5.68 11.37 -4.32
CA SER A 327 -7.12 11.49 -4.16
C SER A 327 -7.51 12.30 -2.91
N ALA A 328 -8.37 13.29 -3.09
CA ALA A 328 -8.98 14.03 -2.00
C ALA A 328 -10.19 13.33 -1.36
N ARG A 329 -10.62 12.17 -1.89
CA ARG A 329 -11.83 11.44 -1.46
C ARG A 329 -11.60 10.65 -0.19
N VAL A 330 -12.53 10.74 0.76
CA VAL A 330 -12.55 9.89 1.95
C VAL A 330 -12.80 8.44 1.52
N GLY A 331 -12.06 7.49 2.10
CA GLY A 331 -12.14 6.07 1.77
C GLY A 331 -11.37 5.65 0.51
N GLN A 332 -10.78 6.60 -0.22
CA GLN A 332 -9.94 6.33 -1.40
C GLN A 332 -8.56 6.96 -1.30
N GLY A 333 -8.47 8.19 -0.82
CA GLY A 333 -7.21 8.88 -0.65
C GLY A 333 -6.38 8.30 0.50
N THR A 334 -5.08 8.11 0.30
CA THR A 334 -4.18 7.55 1.31
C THR A 334 -4.28 8.30 2.64
N ASN A 335 -4.17 9.63 2.60
CA ASN A 335 -4.28 10.47 3.79
C ASN A 335 -5.73 10.67 4.28
N LYS A 336 -6.68 10.07 3.61
CA LYS A 336 -8.13 10.11 3.89
C LYS A 336 -8.76 8.72 3.81
N ALA A 337 -7.99 7.66 4.00
CA ALA A 337 -8.47 6.29 3.96
C ALA A 337 -9.62 6.06 4.95
N TRP A 338 -9.56 6.70 6.11
CA TRP A 338 -10.62 6.62 7.13
C TRP A 338 -11.03 8.00 7.64
N THR A 339 -12.30 8.13 8.04
CA THR A 339 -12.82 9.34 8.69
C THR A 339 -12.17 9.55 10.05
N GLY A 340 -11.80 10.78 10.38
CA GLY A 340 -11.24 11.14 11.70
C GLY A 340 -9.74 10.83 11.86
N THR A 341 -9.08 10.28 10.84
CA THR A 341 -7.62 10.09 10.86
C THR A 341 -6.92 11.45 10.81
N THR A 342 -6.03 11.70 11.77
CA THR A 342 -5.23 12.91 11.87
C THR A 342 -3.74 12.57 11.86
N GLY A 343 -2.89 13.48 11.39
CA GLY A 343 -1.44 13.32 11.42
C GLY A 343 -0.84 12.44 10.34
N GLY A 344 -1.62 12.07 9.31
CA GLY A 344 -1.18 11.29 8.16
C GLY A 344 -1.37 9.79 8.31
N PHE A 345 -1.33 9.09 7.17
CA PHE A 345 -1.65 7.66 7.07
C PHE A 345 -0.75 6.79 7.97
N PHE A 346 0.57 6.91 7.80
CA PHE A 346 1.50 6.00 8.50
C PHE A 346 1.51 6.24 10.01
N ARG A 347 1.41 7.51 10.45
CA ARG A 347 1.28 7.83 11.87
C ARG A 347 0.06 7.17 12.50
N ALA A 348 -1.08 7.23 11.81
CA ALA A 348 -2.31 6.62 12.30
C ALA A 348 -2.17 5.09 12.39
N VAL A 349 -1.61 4.45 11.35
CA VAL A 349 -1.37 3.00 11.34
C VAL A 349 -0.44 2.58 12.47
N VAL A 350 0.68 3.28 12.69
CA VAL A 350 1.60 3.00 13.80
C VAL A 350 0.91 3.13 15.16
N GLY A 351 0.11 4.18 15.35
CA GLY A 351 -0.64 4.39 16.58
C GLY A 351 -1.61 3.25 16.89
N GLU A 352 -2.36 2.81 15.88
CA GLU A 352 -3.31 1.71 16.02
C GLU A 352 -2.60 0.35 16.20
N MET A 353 -1.46 0.12 15.52
CA MET A 353 -0.66 -1.09 15.74
C MET A 353 -0.16 -1.18 17.19
N LEU A 354 0.32 -0.07 17.74
CA LEU A 354 0.70 -0.01 19.17
C LEU A 354 -0.50 -0.29 20.08
N ALA A 355 -1.69 0.26 19.78
CA ALA A 355 -2.91 0.04 20.54
C ALA A 355 -3.37 -1.44 20.48
N GLN A 356 -3.14 -2.14 19.38
CA GLN A 356 -3.44 -3.56 19.21
C GLN A 356 -2.31 -4.50 19.70
N GLY A 357 -1.27 -3.94 20.34
CA GLY A 357 -0.23 -4.69 21.04
C GLY A 357 0.97 -5.10 20.19
N PHE A 358 1.15 -4.56 19.01
CA PHE A 358 2.39 -4.76 18.26
C PHE A 358 3.57 -4.07 18.96
N THR A 359 4.71 -4.73 18.95
CA THR A 359 5.95 -4.12 19.45
C THR A 359 6.54 -3.14 18.44
N PRO A 360 7.37 -2.17 18.85
CA PRO A 360 8.09 -1.29 17.92
C PRO A 360 8.90 -2.03 16.85
N GLU A 361 9.48 -3.19 17.20
CA GLU A 361 10.23 -4.03 16.27
C GLU A 361 9.32 -4.63 15.20
N GLU A 362 8.18 -5.20 15.58
CA GLU A 362 7.19 -5.74 14.64
C GLU A 362 6.64 -4.66 13.71
N ILE A 363 6.35 -3.47 14.26
CA ILE A 363 5.91 -2.30 13.48
C ILE A 363 7.00 -1.89 12.47
N GLY A 364 8.26 -1.87 12.88
CA GLY A 364 9.37 -1.57 11.98
C GLY A 364 9.50 -2.58 10.83
N LYS A 365 9.28 -3.87 11.10
CA LYS A 365 9.28 -4.93 10.07
C LYS A 365 8.12 -4.75 9.09
N ILE A 366 6.89 -4.69 9.61
CA ILE A 366 5.65 -4.59 8.81
C ILE A 366 5.57 -3.24 8.09
N GLY A 367 5.94 -2.15 8.78
CA GLY A 367 5.89 -0.80 8.25
C GLY A 367 6.72 -0.59 6.99
N GLY A 368 7.77 -1.39 6.77
CA GLY A 368 8.59 -1.30 5.57
C GLY A 368 9.89 -2.11 5.63
N GLY A 369 10.32 -2.58 6.81
CA GLY A 369 11.55 -3.36 6.95
C GLY A 369 11.55 -4.63 6.10
N ASN A 370 10.42 -5.34 6.05
CA ASN A 370 10.26 -6.55 5.24
C ASN A 370 10.33 -6.26 3.74
N PHE A 371 9.66 -5.18 3.28
CA PHE A 371 9.80 -4.73 1.90
C PHE A 371 11.25 -4.38 1.58
N CYS A 372 11.92 -3.59 2.41
CA CYS A 372 13.33 -3.23 2.22
C CYS A 372 14.24 -4.46 2.13
N ARG A 373 13.99 -5.50 2.91
CA ARG A 373 14.72 -6.77 2.86
C ARG A 373 14.57 -7.46 1.51
N VAL A 374 13.35 -7.53 0.98
CA VAL A 374 13.06 -8.17 -0.32
C VAL A 374 13.55 -7.29 -1.46
N PHE A 375 13.23 -6.00 -1.43
CA PHE A 375 13.64 -5.02 -2.43
C PHE A 375 15.18 -4.95 -2.55
N GLY A 376 15.90 -4.92 -1.42
CA GLY A 376 17.36 -4.90 -1.43
C GLY A 376 18.02 -6.18 -1.98
N LYS A 377 17.30 -7.33 -1.99
CA LYS A 377 17.76 -8.56 -2.61
C LYS A 377 17.39 -8.66 -4.08
N ALA A 378 16.22 -8.11 -4.46
CA ALA A 378 15.73 -8.11 -5.83
C ALA A 378 16.38 -7.01 -6.67
N VAL A 379 16.54 -5.81 -6.09
CA VAL A 379 17.00 -4.59 -6.76
C VAL A 379 18.35 -4.18 -6.18
N THR A 380 19.43 -4.65 -6.77
CA THR A 380 20.79 -4.29 -6.32
C THR A 380 21.20 -2.94 -6.90
N ALA A 381 22.19 -2.28 -6.28
CA ALA A 381 22.72 -1.03 -6.82
C ALA A 381 23.44 -1.32 -8.15
N ILE A 382 23.21 -0.48 -9.16
CA ILE A 382 24.01 -0.48 -10.39
C ILE A 382 25.48 -0.37 -9.99
N LYS A 383 26.28 -1.36 -10.40
CA LYS A 383 27.72 -1.35 -10.20
C LYS A 383 28.40 -0.33 -11.10
#